data_086fc7c6f97b101623dc3fab90be1bb1
#
_entry.id   086fc7c6f97b101623dc3fab90be1bb1
#
_cell.length_a   1.000
_cell.length_b   1.000
_cell.length_c   1.000
_cell.angle_alpha   90.00
_cell.angle_beta   90.00
_cell.angle_gamma   90.00
#
_symmetry.space_group_name_H-M   'P 1'
#
loop_
_entity.id
_entity.type
_entity.pdbx_description
1 polymer ?
#
loop_
_entity_poly.entity_id
_entity_poly.type
_entity_poly.pdbx_seq_one_letter_code
_entity_poly.pdbx_strand_id
1 'polypeptide(L)'
;MTNHVHLLLTPKNAPTVPKLVISLGRRYVQYINRQYRRTGTLWDSRYKSSLIQAETYLLTCMRYIELNPVRAAMVDDPAHSRWTSYRANALGQFSPLLSPHPAYLALGSADKARRVAYVEFLQHLRA
;
A
#
# COMPACT_ATOMS: atom_id res chain seq x y z
N MET A 1 8.93 3.94 -0.30
CA MET A 1 10.24 3.55 0.28
C MET A 1 11.19 3.18 -0.85
N THR A 2 12.46 3.20 -0.58
CA THR A 2 13.50 3.00 -1.61
C THR A 2 13.89 1.54 -1.79
N ASN A 3 13.69 0.71 -0.78
CA ASN A 3 14.21 -0.66 -0.78
C ASN A 3 13.23 -1.73 -0.30
N HIS A 4 11.96 -1.38 -0.12
CA HIS A 4 10.95 -2.37 0.24
C HIS A 4 9.55 -1.90 -0.16
N VAL A 5 8.61 -2.86 -0.18
CA VAL A 5 7.22 -2.64 -0.58
C VAL A 5 6.32 -3.15 0.52
N HIS A 6 5.31 -2.38 0.87
CA HIS A 6 4.22 -2.80 1.75
C HIS A 6 2.96 -2.97 0.94
N LEU A 7 2.33 -4.13 1.07
CA LEU A 7 1.06 -4.44 0.40
C LEU A 7 0.01 -4.81 1.43
N LEU A 8 -1.18 -4.26 1.27
CA LEU A 8 -2.36 -4.64 2.04
C LEU A 8 -3.29 -5.38 1.08
N LEU A 9 -3.48 -6.67 1.31
CA LEU A 9 -4.15 -7.57 0.36
C LEU A 9 -5.29 -8.31 1.03
N THR A 10 -6.36 -8.54 0.25
CA THR A 10 -7.44 -9.47 0.63
C THR A 10 -7.47 -10.59 -0.39
N PRO A 11 -6.85 -11.74 -0.11
CA PRO A 11 -6.81 -12.85 -1.06
C PRO A 11 -8.13 -13.61 -1.09
N LYS A 12 -8.41 -14.28 -2.21
CA LYS A 12 -9.55 -15.20 -2.31
C LYS A 12 -9.35 -16.44 -1.46
N ASN A 13 -8.10 -16.92 -1.39
CA ASN A 13 -7.71 -18.06 -0.57
C ASN A 13 -6.23 -17.95 -0.21
N ALA A 14 -5.78 -18.76 0.74
CA ALA A 14 -4.40 -18.67 1.25
C ALA A 14 -3.31 -18.83 0.19
N PRO A 15 -3.40 -19.74 -0.80
CA PRO A 15 -2.34 -19.86 -1.82
C PRO A 15 -2.21 -18.68 -2.77
N THR A 16 -3.18 -17.78 -2.82
CA THR A 16 -3.17 -16.63 -3.75
C THR A 16 -2.03 -15.67 -3.44
N VAL A 17 -1.73 -15.43 -2.16
CA VAL A 17 -0.67 -14.48 -1.77
C VAL A 17 0.72 -14.95 -2.22
N PRO A 18 1.15 -16.19 -1.92
CA PRO A 18 2.44 -16.67 -2.44
C PRO A 18 2.54 -16.62 -3.95
N LYS A 19 1.47 -17.01 -4.66
CA LYS A 19 1.46 -16.98 -6.14
C LYS A 19 1.65 -15.57 -6.67
N LEU A 20 0.96 -14.59 -6.08
CA LEU A 20 1.08 -13.20 -6.47
C LEU A 20 2.51 -12.68 -6.24
N VAL A 21 3.06 -12.91 -5.06
CA VAL A 21 4.40 -12.42 -4.70
C VAL A 21 5.47 -13.05 -5.57
N ILE A 22 5.38 -14.36 -5.83
CA ILE A 22 6.32 -15.06 -6.72
C ILE A 22 6.24 -14.49 -8.13
N SER A 23 5.04 -14.34 -8.68
CA SER A 23 4.84 -13.83 -10.04
C SER A 23 5.36 -12.41 -10.20
N LEU A 24 4.98 -11.51 -9.30
CA LEU A 24 5.43 -10.12 -9.34
C LEU A 24 6.94 -10.02 -9.14
N GLY A 25 7.47 -10.78 -8.18
CA GLY A 25 8.88 -10.77 -7.86
C GLY A 25 9.74 -11.20 -9.03
N ARG A 26 9.36 -12.29 -9.72
CA ARG A 26 10.08 -12.78 -10.89
C ARG A 26 10.06 -11.78 -12.04
N ARG A 27 8.89 -11.21 -12.33
CA ARG A 27 8.73 -10.23 -13.41
C ARG A 27 9.55 -8.97 -13.16
N TYR A 28 9.53 -8.50 -11.92
CA TYR A 28 10.29 -7.31 -11.55
C TYR A 28 11.79 -7.54 -11.65
N VAL A 29 12.28 -8.67 -11.14
CA VAL A 29 13.71 -9.02 -11.22
C VAL A 29 14.14 -9.13 -12.67
N GLN A 30 13.37 -9.83 -13.51
CA GLN A 30 13.70 -9.95 -14.94
C GLN A 30 13.74 -8.58 -15.62
N TYR A 31 12.78 -7.71 -15.32
CA TYR A 31 12.75 -6.36 -15.88
C TYR A 31 14.01 -5.58 -15.51
N ILE A 32 14.34 -5.55 -14.22
CA ILE A 32 15.50 -4.79 -13.72
C ILE A 32 16.81 -5.38 -14.26
N ASN A 33 16.93 -6.70 -14.27
CA ASN A 33 18.15 -7.34 -14.78
C ASN A 33 18.37 -7.05 -16.28
N ARG A 34 17.30 -7.03 -17.05
CA ARG A 34 17.36 -6.68 -18.46
C ARG A 34 17.69 -5.21 -18.66
N GLN A 35 17.04 -4.34 -17.89
CA GLN A 35 17.20 -2.89 -18.01
C GLN A 35 18.61 -2.42 -17.65
N TYR A 36 19.21 -3.02 -16.64
CA TYR A 36 20.51 -2.62 -16.08
C TYR A 36 21.62 -3.63 -16.35
N ARG A 37 21.38 -4.62 -17.20
CA ARG A 37 22.37 -5.66 -17.61
C ARG A 37 23.02 -6.32 -16.40
N ARG A 38 22.19 -6.76 -15.45
CA ARG A 38 22.66 -7.43 -14.25
C ARG A 38 22.09 -8.84 -14.15
N THR A 39 22.59 -9.66 -13.22
CA THR A 39 22.14 -11.02 -12.97
C THR A 39 21.84 -11.22 -11.49
N GLY A 40 21.14 -12.31 -11.19
CA GLY A 40 20.84 -12.69 -9.82
C GLY A 40 19.55 -12.05 -9.29
N THR A 41 19.28 -12.27 -8.02
CA THR A 41 18.09 -11.77 -7.36
C THR A 41 18.25 -10.34 -6.86
N LEU A 42 17.11 -9.64 -6.69
CA LEU A 42 17.04 -8.35 -6.03
C LEU A 42 16.59 -8.49 -4.58
N TRP A 43 16.08 -9.68 -4.20
CA TRP A 43 15.43 -9.87 -2.91
C TRP A 43 16.45 -10.32 -1.86
N ASP A 44 16.48 -9.57 -0.76
CA ASP A 44 17.32 -9.87 0.37
C ASP A 44 16.84 -11.12 1.12
N SER A 45 15.52 -11.26 1.24
CA SER A 45 14.88 -12.37 1.93
C SER A 45 13.49 -12.63 1.37
N ARG A 46 12.84 -13.69 1.89
CA ARG A 46 11.43 -13.94 1.57
C ARG A 46 10.56 -12.82 2.13
N TYR A 47 9.39 -12.62 1.51
CA TYR A 47 8.41 -11.66 2.03
C TYR A 47 7.93 -12.09 3.42
N LYS A 48 7.52 -11.09 4.19
CA LYS A 48 6.92 -11.30 5.51
C LYS A 48 5.45 -10.92 5.45
N SER A 49 4.61 -11.69 6.11
CA SER A 49 3.18 -11.42 6.13
C SER A 49 2.62 -11.49 7.55
N SER A 50 1.57 -10.70 7.80
CA SER A 50 0.83 -10.70 9.03
C SER A 50 -0.66 -10.65 8.71
N LEU A 51 -1.46 -11.39 9.46
CA LEU A 51 -2.90 -11.38 9.31
C LEU A 51 -3.52 -10.23 10.09
N ILE A 52 -4.37 -9.46 9.42
CA ILE A 52 -5.14 -8.40 10.07
C ILE A 52 -6.53 -8.96 10.38
N GLN A 53 -6.83 -9.11 11.67
CA GLN A 53 -8.07 -9.74 12.12
C GLN A 53 -9.19 -8.77 12.42
N ALA A 54 -8.86 -7.53 12.79
CA ALA A 54 -9.85 -6.52 13.16
C ALA A 54 -9.95 -5.43 12.09
N GLU A 55 -11.17 -5.09 11.66
CA GLU A 55 -11.40 -4.05 10.65
C GLU A 55 -10.90 -2.67 11.10
N THR A 56 -11.01 -2.35 12.38
CA THR A 56 -10.49 -1.10 12.93
C THR A 56 -8.98 -1.02 12.78
N TYR A 57 -8.30 -2.13 12.89
CA TYR A 57 -6.85 -2.20 12.70
C TYR A 57 -6.44 -2.05 11.23
N LEU A 58 -7.34 -2.40 10.31
CA LEU A 58 -7.09 -2.24 8.88
C LEU A 58 -6.80 -0.79 8.51
N LEU A 59 -7.61 0.14 8.97
CA LEU A 59 -7.41 1.57 8.70
C LEU A 59 -6.10 2.07 9.31
N THR A 60 -5.74 1.56 10.47
CA THR A 60 -4.44 1.87 11.10
C THR A 60 -3.28 1.38 10.24
N CYS A 61 -3.40 0.20 9.65
CA CYS A 61 -2.39 -0.32 8.73
C CYS A 61 -2.30 0.53 7.46
N MET A 62 -3.43 0.92 6.89
CA MET A 62 -3.45 1.81 5.72
C MET A 62 -2.72 3.11 6.02
N ARG A 63 -3.00 3.72 7.17
CA ARG A 63 -2.31 4.93 7.61
C ARG A 63 -0.82 4.71 7.75
N TYR A 64 -0.42 3.62 8.40
CA TYR A 64 0.99 3.29 8.56
C TYR A 64 1.72 3.23 7.22
N ILE A 65 1.12 2.53 6.25
CA ILE A 65 1.71 2.37 4.91
C ILE A 65 1.79 3.72 4.19
N GLU A 66 0.71 4.49 4.19
CA GLU A 66 0.62 5.72 3.41
C GLU A 66 1.44 6.87 4.01
N LEU A 67 1.64 6.89 5.32
CA LEU A 67 2.47 7.91 5.99
C LEU A 67 3.93 7.47 6.13
N ASN A 68 4.28 6.27 5.71
CA ASN A 68 5.63 5.76 5.81
C ASN A 68 6.68 6.67 5.14
N PRO A 69 6.45 7.19 3.91
CA PRO A 69 7.40 8.12 3.30
C PRO A 69 7.60 9.41 4.09
N VAL A 70 6.57 9.89 4.78
CA VAL A 70 6.67 11.08 5.65
C VAL A 70 7.53 10.76 6.88
N ARG A 71 7.26 9.61 7.53
CA ARG A 71 8.06 9.19 8.68
C ARG A 71 9.52 8.95 8.34
N ALA A 72 9.79 8.48 7.11
CA ALA A 72 11.15 8.25 6.64
C ALA A 72 11.84 9.52 6.14
N ALA A 73 11.19 10.68 6.28
CA ALA A 73 11.67 11.98 5.83
C ALA A 73 11.97 12.05 4.33
N MET A 74 11.29 11.21 3.53
CA MET A 74 11.41 11.24 2.08
C MET A 74 10.59 12.36 1.45
N VAL A 75 9.44 12.66 2.06
CA VAL A 75 8.54 13.75 1.66
C VAL A 75 7.99 14.43 2.90
N ASP A 76 7.55 15.68 2.75
CA ASP A 76 6.92 16.45 3.84
C ASP A 76 5.43 16.15 3.95
N ASP A 77 4.80 15.87 2.82
CA ASP A 77 3.36 15.63 2.70
C ASP A 77 3.15 14.29 1.99
N PRO A 78 2.26 13.41 2.49
CA PRO A 78 2.02 12.13 1.84
C PRO A 78 1.54 12.26 0.39
N ALA A 79 0.92 13.38 0.02
CA ALA A 79 0.50 13.64 -1.35
C ALA A 79 1.67 13.75 -2.33
N HIS A 80 2.87 14.03 -1.85
CA HIS A 80 4.06 14.16 -2.68
C HIS A 80 4.69 12.81 -3.03
N SER A 81 4.27 11.72 -2.38
CA SER A 81 4.73 10.37 -2.70
C SER A 81 3.72 9.70 -3.64
N ARG A 82 4.11 9.52 -4.90
CA ARG A 82 3.23 8.92 -5.92
C ARG A 82 3.16 7.39 -5.84
N TRP A 83 4.02 6.76 -5.06
CA TRP A 83 4.15 5.31 -4.99
C TRP A 83 3.37 4.70 -3.83
N THR A 84 2.38 5.40 -3.32
CA THR A 84 1.49 4.91 -2.27
C THR A 84 0.03 5.01 -2.71
N SER A 85 -0.86 4.39 -1.93
CA SER A 85 -2.31 4.49 -2.14
C SER A 85 -2.92 5.80 -1.64
N TYR A 86 -2.15 6.70 -1.06
CA TYR A 86 -2.66 7.93 -0.45
C TYR A 86 -3.44 8.81 -1.44
N ARG A 87 -2.89 9.02 -2.64
CA ARG A 87 -3.53 9.88 -3.64
C ARG A 87 -4.91 9.36 -4.05
N ALA A 88 -5.08 8.04 -4.09
CA ALA A 88 -6.37 7.45 -4.38
C ALA A 88 -7.32 7.56 -3.21
N ASN A 89 -6.89 7.13 -2.02
CA ASN A 89 -7.76 7.05 -0.84
C ASN A 89 -8.11 8.40 -0.23
N ALA A 90 -7.18 9.35 -0.27
CA ALA A 90 -7.36 10.67 0.35
C ALA A 90 -7.75 11.74 -0.67
N LEU A 91 -7.22 11.69 -1.89
CA LEU A 91 -7.39 12.73 -2.89
C LEU A 91 -8.32 12.34 -4.04
N GLY A 92 -8.75 11.09 -4.10
CA GLY A 92 -9.70 10.62 -5.11
C GLY A 92 -9.09 10.38 -6.49
N GLN A 93 -7.77 10.30 -6.59
CA GLN A 93 -7.11 9.96 -7.86
C GLN A 93 -7.37 8.49 -8.17
N PHE A 94 -7.87 8.23 -9.39
CA PHE A 94 -8.16 6.86 -9.81
C PHE A 94 -6.88 6.02 -9.91
N SER A 95 -6.95 4.77 -9.38
CA SER A 95 -5.90 3.78 -9.53
C SER A 95 -6.51 2.41 -9.82
N PRO A 96 -6.15 1.78 -10.95
CA PRO A 96 -6.67 0.44 -11.29
C PRO A 96 -6.11 -0.65 -10.37
N LEU A 97 -5.07 -0.36 -9.59
CA LEU A 97 -4.47 -1.32 -8.68
C LEU A 97 -5.25 -1.50 -7.39
N LEU A 98 -6.13 -0.56 -7.05
CA LEU A 98 -6.79 -0.53 -5.76
C LEU A 98 -8.20 -1.10 -5.83
N SER A 99 -8.53 -1.96 -4.85
CA SER A 99 -9.88 -2.42 -4.59
C SER A 99 -10.24 -1.97 -3.18
N PRO A 100 -11.13 -0.97 -3.02
CA PRO A 100 -11.46 -0.45 -1.70
C PRO A 100 -12.03 -1.53 -0.79
N HIS A 101 -11.50 -1.61 0.42
CA HIS A 101 -11.98 -2.53 1.44
C HIS A 101 -13.29 -2.02 2.04
N PRO A 102 -14.21 -2.90 2.47
CA PRO A 102 -15.45 -2.46 3.15
C PRO A 102 -15.23 -1.54 4.33
N ALA A 103 -14.15 -1.70 5.09
CA ALA A 103 -13.84 -0.81 6.21
C ALA A 103 -13.58 0.63 5.75
N TYR A 104 -12.95 0.83 4.60
CA TYR A 104 -12.77 2.15 4.00
C TYR A 104 -14.10 2.69 3.46
N LEU A 105 -14.85 1.84 2.76
CA LEU A 105 -16.16 2.24 2.20
C LEU A 105 -17.16 2.65 3.29
N ALA A 106 -17.05 2.07 4.47
CA ALA A 106 -17.92 2.40 5.60
C ALA A 106 -17.68 3.78 6.20
N LEU A 107 -16.61 4.47 5.81
CA LEU A 107 -16.31 5.82 6.31
C LEU A 107 -17.29 6.87 5.81
N GLY A 108 -18.00 6.61 4.72
CA GLY A 108 -18.98 7.55 4.19
C GLY A 108 -19.79 6.96 3.07
N SER A 109 -20.98 7.49 2.81
CA SER A 109 -21.90 7.02 1.78
C SER A 109 -21.52 7.47 0.38
N ALA A 110 -20.70 8.51 0.26
CA ALA A 110 -20.24 9.05 -1.02
C ALA A 110 -18.72 9.22 -1.00
N ASP A 111 -18.11 9.24 -2.18
CA ASP A 111 -16.66 9.32 -2.32
C ASP A 111 -16.06 10.51 -1.56
N LYS A 112 -16.66 11.69 -1.72
CA LYS A 112 -16.15 12.88 -1.06
C LYS A 112 -16.20 12.76 0.46
N ALA A 113 -17.29 12.24 0.99
CA ALA A 113 -17.45 12.05 2.44
C ALA A 113 -16.42 11.05 2.98
N ARG A 114 -16.19 9.97 2.25
CA ARG A 114 -15.18 8.97 2.63
C ARG A 114 -13.78 9.56 2.66
N ARG A 115 -13.42 10.35 1.64
CA ARG A 115 -12.09 10.97 1.58
C ARG A 115 -11.89 11.96 2.73
N VAL A 116 -12.90 12.78 3.03
CA VAL A 116 -12.82 13.71 4.15
C VAL A 116 -12.63 12.96 5.47
N ALA A 117 -13.44 11.95 5.71
CA ALA A 117 -13.32 11.13 6.92
C ALA A 117 -11.96 10.42 7.02
N TYR A 118 -11.47 9.94 5.90
CA TYR A 118 -10.16 9.27 5.88
C TYR A 118 -9.01 10.22 6.17
N VAL A 119 -9.03 11.41 5.59
CA VAL A 119 -8.01 12.44 5.85
C VAL A 119 -8.03 12.85 7.32
N GLU A 120 -9.20 13.03 7.90
CA GLU A 120 -9.34 13.32 9.34
C GLU A 120 -8.74 12.22 10.19
N PHE A 121 -9.01 10.96 9.84
CA PHE A 121 -8.42 9.80 10.51
C PHE A 121 -6.90 9.82 10.45
N LEU A 122 -6.32 10.11 9.28
CA LEU A 122 -4.87 10.21 9.11
C LEU A 122 -4.26 11.31 9.95
N GLN A 123 -4.94 12.46 10.06
CA GLN A 123 -4.43 13.62 10.78
C GLN A 123 -4.58 13.48 12.29
N HIS A 124 -5.63 12.84 12.75
CA HIS A 124 -5.97 12.76 14.17
C HIS A 124 -4.86 12.14 15.03
N LEU A 125 -4.12 11.20 14.50
CA LEU A 125 -3.06 10.51 15.22
C LEU A 125 -1.66 11.05 14.89
N ARG A 126 -1.56 12.15 14.16
CA ARG A 126 -0.31 12.87 13.94
C ARG A 126 -0.02 13.87 15.05
N ALA A 127 -1.01 14.17 15.85
CA ALA A 127 -0.85 15.07 16.97
C ALA A 127 -0.11 14.41 18.12
#